data_7c5df73c890c8f6bffa8957b4bde14e3
#
_entry.id   7c5df73c890c8f6bffa8957b4bde14e3
#
_cell.length_a   1.000
_cell.length_b   1.000
_cell.length_c   1.000
_cell.angle_alpha   90.00
_cell.angle_beta   90.00
_cell.angle_gamma   90.00
#
_symmetry.space_group_name_H-M   'P 1'
#
loop_
_entity.id
_entity.type
_entity.pdbx_description
1 polymer ?
#
loop_
_entity_poly.entity_id
_entity_poly.type
_entity_poly.pdbx_seq_one_letter_code
_entity_poly.pdbx_strand_id
1 'polypeptide(L)'
;MQELQEKKNQSVGMLTQTYRPSPDALLNPLADPTFKTLFTDASPEAHNALTCFLTDIIGKEVSDVELQPNELSGEAVTDKQSEFDINCKIDGKVVNIEVQGMNNDDHYGKRVEYHVAHIYNHYVFKGMNWLEAPQAFQISVLNFIFDEAENDCINYYMLRNQNGRRIAGMLNVIFMELPKIISLPNDYSLLTPNQMWGKFFLYASNSEKQDFVNELAKHNRGIQMAVTVLNNISQDEINWYRETRYWMSVSDKKSMISSAEDRGIKKGLEQGLQQGLEQGIQQAVIENAKILLADGKYTASEISKLLHIPIESFSVSE
;
A
#
# COMPACT_ATOMS: atom_id res chain seq x y z
N MET A 1 -45.37 13.80 0.41
CA MET A 1 -44.66 15.10 0.30
C MET A 1 -44.00 15.51 1.62
N GLN A 2 -44.63 15.31 2.78
CA GLN A 2 -44.00 15.58 4.08
C GLN A 2 -42.79 14.67 4.38
N GLU A 3 -42.86 13.35 4.13
CA GLU A 3 -41.74 12.43 4.32
C GLU A 3 -40.50 12.72 3.44
N LEU A 4 -40.73 13.25 2.23
CA LEU A 4 -39.64 13.71 1.34
C LEU A 4 -39.00 15.01 1.84
N GLN A 5 -39.79 15.87 2.51
CA GLN A 5 -39.31 17.09 3.11
C GLN A 5 -38.53 16.80 4.41
N GLU A 6 -38.98 15.82 5.21
CA GLU A 6 -38.28 15.36 6.42
C GLU A 6 -36.96 14.65 6.09
N LYS A 7 -36.92 13.81 5.05
CA LYS A 7 -35.64 13.22 4.56
C LYS A 7 -34.69 14.26 3.99
N LYS A 8 -35.19 15.30 3.31
CA LYS A 8 -34.36 16.44 2.90
C LYS A 8 -33.85 17.24 4.10
N ASN A 9 -34.66 17.45 5.12
CA ASN A 9 -34.24 18.16 6.33
C ASN A 9 -33.29 17.34 7.21
N GLN A 10 -33.38 16.00 7.22
CA GLN A 10 -32.39 15.14 7.84
C GLN A 10 -31.06 15.12 7.09
N SER A 11 -31.07 15.19 5.75
CA SER A 11 -29.84 15.35 4.97
C SER A 11 -29.21 16.74 5.11
N VAL A 12 -30.02 17.79 5.32
CA VAL A 12 -29.53 19.15 5.62
C VAL A 12 -29.01 19.25 7.06
N GLY A 13 -29.58 18.48 8.02
CA GLY A 13 -29.06 18.41 9.40
C GLY A 13 -27.69 17.75 9.52
N MET A 14 -27.31 16.87 8.58
CA MET A 14 -25.94 16.31 8.47
C MET A 14 -24.92 17.33 7.94
N LEU A 15 -25.36 18.38 7.27
CA LEU A 15 -24.50 19.45 6.74
C LEU A 15 -24.14 20.53 7.78
N THR A 16 -24.62 20.42 9.03
CA THR A 16 -24.26 21.37 10.11
C THR A 16 -23.05 20.93 10.92
N GLN A 17 -22.55 19.72 10.74
CA GLN A 17 -21.32 19.27 11.37
C GLN A 17 -20.12 19.67 10.49
N THR A 18 -19.32 20.61 10.97
CA THR A 18 -18.07 20.99 10.31
C THR A 18 -17.03 19.91 10.53
N TYR A 19 -16.54 19.31 9.45
CA TYR A 19 -15.47 18.31 9.48
C TYR A 19 -14.09 18.95 9.45
N ARG A 20 -14.01 20.20 8.96
CA ARG A 20 -12.77 20.96 8.92
C ARG A 20 -12.35 21.38 10.32
N PRO A 21 -11.14 20.99 10.80
CA PRO A 21 -10.71 21.23 12.18
C PRO A 21 -10.44 22.72 12.49
N SER A 22 -10.04 23.50 11.50
CA SER A 22 -9.86 24.95 11.60
C SER A 22 -9.96 25.61 10.21
N PRO A 23 -10.21 26.93 10.14
CA PRO A 23 -10.29 27.66 8.85
C PRO A 23 -9.02 27.53 7.99
N ASP A 24 -7.86 27.38 8.60
CA ASP A 24 -6.55 27.31 7.92
C ASP A 24 -6.08 25.86 7.73
N ALA A 25 -6.87 24.85 8.17
CA ALA A 25 -6.50 23.46 8.01
C ALA A 25 -6.51 23.06 6.53
N LEU A 26 -5.51 22.28 6.13
CA LEU A 26 -5.40 21.69 4.81
C LEU A 26 -5.63 20.19 4.88
N LEU A 27 -6.31 19.65 3.88
CA LEU A 27 -6.49 18.23 3.65
C LEU A 27 -5.13 17.54 3.51
N ASN A 28 -5.05 16.27 3.92
CA ASN A 28 -3.83 15.50 3.84
C ASN A 28 -3.68 14.86 2.44
N PRO A 29 -2.65 15.22 1.65
CA PRO A 29 -2.44 14.65 0.32
C PRO A 29 -2.18 13.12 0.32
N LEU A 30 -1.87 12.52 1.47
CA LEU A 30 -1.70 11.06 1.61
C LEU A 30 -3.01 10.32 1.87
N ALA A 31 -4.12 11.02 2.02
CA ALA A 31 -5.44 10.41 2.02
C ALA A 31 -5.88 10.17 0.57
N ASP A 32 -6.25 8.94 0.23
CA ASP A 32 -6.65 8.54 -1.13
C ASP A 32 -7.65 9.53 -1.78
N PRO A 33 -8.77 9.94 -1.14
CA PRO A 33 -9.70 10.89 -1.76
C PRO A 33 -9.09 12.28 -1.99
N THR A 34 -8.18 12.73 -1.13
CA THR A 34 -7.48 14.01 -1.29
C THR A 34 -6.45 13.92 -2.42
N PHE A 35 -5.67 12.83 -2.48
CA PHE A 35 -4.70 12.57 -3.53
C PHE A 35 -5.36 12.57 -4.92
N LYS A 36 -6.46 11.83 -5.06
CA LYS A 36 -7.26 11.80 -6.29
C LYS A 36 -7.71 13.20 -6.67
N THR A 37 -8.38 13.91 -5.77
CA THR A 37 -8.92 15.25 -6.04
C THR A 37 -7.81 16.25 -6.39
N LEU A 38 -6.65 16.19 -5.71
CA LEU A 38 -5.50 17.07 -5.95
C LEU A 38 -5.04 17.05 -7.42
N PHE A 39 -5.08 15.89 -8.07
CA PHE A 39 -4.57 15.72 -9.42
C PHE A 39 -5.67 15.58 -10.50
N THR A 40 -6.93 15.34 -10.10
CA THR A 40 -8.05 15.15 -11.04
C THR A 40 -9.11 16.21 -10.96
N ASP A 41 -8.93 17.23 -10.12
CA ASP A 41 -9.80 18.42 -10.13
C ASP A 41 -9.79 19.05 -11.52
N ALA A 42 -10.93 19.62 -11.95
CA ALA A 42 -11.09 20.20 -13.28
C ALA A 42 -10.32 21.50 -13.52
N SER A 43 -9.62 22.02 -12.49
CA SER A 43 -8.82 23.24 -12.60
C SER A 43 -7.57 23.05 -13.46
N PRO A 44 -7.15 24.11 -14.18
CA PRO A 44 -5.88 24.08 -14.91
C PRO A 44 -4.67 23.83 -14.00
N GLU A 45 -4.75 24.25 -12.75
CA GLU A 45 -3.72 24.05 -11.73
C GLU A 45 -3.53 22.56 -11.41
N ALA A 46 -4.62 21.78 -11.25
CA ALA A 46 -4.54 20.34 -11.01
C ALA A 46 -3.91 19.61 -12.19
N HIS A 47 -4.32 19.94 -13.41
CA HIS A 47 -3.73 19.39 -14.64
C HIS A 47 -2.22 19.71 -14.74
N ASN A 48 -1.84 20.95 -14.48
CA ASN A 48 -0.42 21.36 -14.49
C ASN A 48 0.39 20.71 -13.37
N ALA A 49 -0.19 20.55 -12.16
CA ALA A 49 0.44 19.85 -11.05
C ALA A 49 0.72 18.39 -11.42
N LEU A 50 -0.25 17.68 -12.00
CA LEU A 50 -0.09 16.31 -12.48
C LEU A 50 0.98 16.19 -13.56
N THR A 51 0.97 17.09 -14.55
CA THR A 51 1.97 17.12 -15.64
C THR A 51 3.39 17.31 -15.09
N CYS A 52 3.58 18.26 -14.16
CA CYS A 52 4.88 18.49 -13.54
C CYS A 52 5.30 17.31 -12.64
N PHE A 53 4.37 16.74 -11.86
CA PHE A 53 4.66 15.56 -11.05
C PHE A 53 5.15 14.39 -11.90
N LEU A 54 4.47 14.10 -13.00
CA LEU A 54 4.85 13.04 -13.92
C LEU A 54 6.22 13.33 -14.59
N THR A 55 6.48 14.57 -14.98
CA THR A 55 7.78 15.01 -15.50
C THR A 55 8.89 14.74 -14.50
N ASP A 56 8.71 15.19 -13.25
CA ASP A 56 9.72 15.06 -12.20
C ASP A 56 9.97 13.60 -11.79
N ILE A 57 8.92 12.78 -11.73
CA ILE A 57 9.02 11.37 -11.32
C ILE A 57 9.59 10.49 -12.43
N ILE A 58 9.15 10.69 -13.68
CA ILE A 58 9.61 9.87 -14.82
C ILE A 58 11.00 10.33 -15.29
N GLY A 59 11.38 11.57 -14.96
CA GLY A 59 12.66 12.17 -15.37
C GLY A 59 12.72 12.52 -16.86
N LYS A 60 11.56 12.73 -17.49
CA LYS A 60 11.41 13.16 -18.88
C LYS A 60 10.25 14.14 -18.97
N GLU A 61 10.42 15.15 -19.84
CA GLU A 61 9.36 16.12 -20.10
C GLU A 61 8.08 15.41 -20.57
N VAL A 62 6.95 15.77 -19.95
CA VAL A 62 5.60 15.33 -20.28
C VAL A 62 4.83 16.52 -20.80
N SER A 63 4.27 16.42 -22.00
CA SER A 63 3.60 17.53 -22.68
C SER A 63 2.11 17.38 -22.78
N ASP A 64 1.60 16.14 -22.79
CA ASP A 64 0.18 15.84 -22.97
C ASP A 64 -0.28 14.80 -21.94
N VAL A 65 -1.20 15.21 -21.07
CA VAL A 65 -1.79 14.35 -20.03
C VAL A 65 -3.28 14.25 -20.26
N GLU A 66 -3.76 13.05 -20.51
CA GLU A 66 -5.18 12.75 -20.68
C GLU A 66 -5.65 11.79 -19.57
N LEU A 67 -6.52 12.27 -18.69
CA LEU A 67 -7.12 11.41 -17.65
C LEU A 67 -7.98 10.32 -18.29
N GLN A 68 -7.86 9.10 -17.79
CA GLN A 68 -8.60 7.92 -18.22
C GLN A 68 -9.50 7.42 -17.08
N PRO A 69 -10.53 6.59 -17.37
CA PRO A 69 -11.30 5.94 -16.32
C PRO A 69 -10.40 5.17 -15.35
N ASN A 70 -10.72 5.27 -14.05
CA ASN A 70 -9.92 4.63 -12.99
C ASN A 70 -10.20 3.12 -12.87
N GLU A 71 -11.30 2.64 -13.45
CA GLU A 71 -11.63 1.21 -13.48
C GLU A 71 -11.31 0.66 -14.86
N LEU A 72 -10.47 -0.37 -14.91
CA LEU A 72 -10.30 -1.18 -16.10
C LEU A 72 -11.19 -2.41 -15.96
N SER A 73 -12.15 -2.55 -16.88
CA SER A 73 -13.00 -3.74 -16.95
C SER A 73 -12.14 -4.95 -17.30
N GLY A 74 -12.29 -6.04 -16.55
CA GLY A 74 -11.76 -7.32 -16.96
C GLY A 74 -12.47 -7.82 -18.24
N GLU A 75 -11.77 -8.54 -19.10
CA GLU A 75 -12.35 -9.15 -20.30
C GLU A 75 -13.33 -10.30 -19.95
N ALA A 76 -13.18 -10.89 -18.76
CA ALA A 76 -14.05 -11.94 -18.22
C ALA A 76 -14.57 -11.58 -16.83
N VAL A 77 -15.75 -12.12 -16.46
CA VAL A 77 -16.36 -11.96 -15.13
C VAL A 77 -15.46 -12.50 -14.00
N THR A 78 -14.53 -13.39 -14.33
CA THR A 78 -13.55 -13.99 -13.42
C THR A 78 -12.27 -13.17 -13.25
N ASP A 79 -12.08 -12.14 -14.08
CA ASP A 79 -10.87 -11.34 -14.02
C ASP A 79 -10.88 -10.44 -12.78
N LYS A 80 -9.71 -10.30 -12.18
CA LYS A 80 -9.56 -9.43 -11.03
C LYS A 80 -9.65 -7.98 -11.51
N GLN A 81 -10.69 -7.27 -11.10
CA GLN A 81 -10.83 -5.84 -11.41
C GLN A 81 -9.68 -5.07 -10.78
N SER A 82 -9.10 -4.15 -11.55
CA SER A 82 -8.13 -3.19 -11.05
C SER A 82 -8.81 -1.82 -10.92
N GLU A 83 -8.87 -1.32 -9.70
CA GLU A 83 -9.28 0.04 -9.40
C GLU A 83 -8.00 0.84 -9.12
N PHE A 84 -7.83 1.94 -9.84
CA PHE A 84 -6.66 2.82 -9.76
C PHE A 84 -7.03 4.16 -9.12
N ASP A 85 -6.08 4.79 -8.45
CA ASP A 85 -6.31 6.11 -7.91
C ASP A 85 -6.37 7.15 -9.03
N ILE A 86 -5.36 7.16 -9.90
CA ILE A 86 -5.31 8.04 -11.08
C ILE A 86 -4.79 7.23 -12.26
N ASN A 87 -5.56 7.17 -13.33
CA ASN A 87 -5.19 6.55 -14.59
C ASN A 87 -5.11 7.62 -15.68
N CYS A 88 -4.01 7.68 -16.42
CA CYS A 88 -3.83 8.67 -17.47
C CYS A 88 -2.97 8.15 -18.63
N LYS A 89 -3.10 8.80 -19.79
CA LYS A 89 -2.16 8.71 -20.91
C LYS A 89 -1.26 9.92 -20.96
N ILE A 90 0.00 9.71 -21.27
CA ILE A 90 0.99 10.77 -21.43
C ILE A 90 1.90 10.44 -22.63
N ASP A 91 1.98 11.29 -23.65
CA ASP A 91 2.90 11.14 -24.78
C ASP A 91 2.99 9.70 -25.32
N GLY A 92 1.85 9.04 -25.51
CA GLY A 92 1.75 7.65 -25.98
C GLY A 92 2.13 6.58 -24.96
N LYS A 93 2.22 6.92 -23.66
CA LYS A 93 2.40 6.00 -22.54
C LYS A 93 1.12 5.91 -21.74
N VAL A 94 0.96 4.84 -20.98
CA VAL A 94 -0.12 4.67 -20.03
C VAL A 94 0.44 4.64 -18.61
N VAL A 95 -0.16 5.40 -17.72
CA VAL A 95 0.35 5.61 -16.37
C VAL A 95 -0.78 5.42 -15.36
N ASN A 96 -0.52 4.58 -14.37
CA ASN A 96 -1.29 4.53 -13.13
C ASN A 96 -0.47 5.13 -12.00
N ILE A 97 -1.12 5.94 -11.17
CA ILE A 97 -0.53 6.52 -9.97
C ILE A 97 -1.40 6.11 -8.78
N GLU A 98 -0.77 5.62 -7.72
CA GLU A 98 -1.41 5.21 -6.47
C GLU A 98 -0.73 5.83 -5.25
N VAL A 99 -1.53 6.17 -4.24
CA VAL A 99 -1.04 6.47 -2.91
C VAL A 99 -1.34 5.31 -1.96
N GLN A 100 -0.32 4.74 -1.33
CA GLN A 100 -0.48 3.59 -0.45
C GLN A 100 -0.09 3.96 0.98
N GLY A 101 -1.10 4.13 1.84
CA GLY A 101 -0.93 4.61 3.22
C GLY A 101 -0.34 3.58 4.19
N MET A 102 -0.54 2.28 3.95
CA MET A 102 -0.08 1.21 4.83
C MET A 102 0.41 0.00 4.04
N ASN A 103 1.47 -0.65 4.54
CA ASN A 103 1.87 -1.97 4.08
C ASN A 103 1.06 -3.03 4.85
N ASN A 104 -0.11 -3.37 4.32
CA ASN A 104 -0.98 -4.41 4.89
C ASN A 104 -0.89 -5.72 4.11
N ASP A 105 0.04 -5.81 3.17
CA ASP A 105 0.09 -6.90 2.21
C ASP A 105 1.54 -7.30 1.95
N ASP A 106 1.97 -8.42 2.53
CA ASP A 106 3.28 -9.05 2.26
C ASP A 106 3.49 -9.34 0.75
N HIS A 107 2.43 -9.14 -0.05
CA HIS A 107 2.42 -9.39 -1.48
C HIS A 107 2.25 -8.11 -2.32
N TYR A 108 2.51 -6.93 -1.74
CA TYR A 108 2.35 -5.65 -2.45
C TYR A 108 3.09 -5.63 -3.80
N GLY A 109 4.32 -6.10 -3.85
CA GLY A 109 5.08 -6.22 -5.11
C GLY A 109 4.35 -7.04 -6.18
N LYS A 110 3.76 -8.19 -5.82
CA LYS A 110 2.97 -9.02 -6.76
C LYS A 110 1.73 -8.30 -7.28
N ARG A 111 1.10 -7.50 -6.43
CA ARG A 111 -0.06 -6.68 -6.82
C ARG A 111 0.33 -5.62 -7.83
N VAL A 112 1.44 -4.95 -7.60
CA VAL A 112 1.97 -3.91 -8.49
C VAL A 112 2.41 -4.50 -9.84
N GLU A 113 3.08 -5.66 -9.85
CA GLU A 113 3.40 -6.38 -11.09
C GLU A 113 2.15 -6.73 -11.89
N TYR A 114 1.11 -7.22 -11.20
CA TYR A 114 -0.19 -7.49 -11.83
C TYR A 114 -0.80 -6.22 -12.42
N HIS A 115 -0.81 -5.11 -11.68
CA HIS A 115 -1.39 -3.84 -12.12
C HIS A 115 -0.70 -3.31 -13.37
N VAL A 116 0.63 -3.23 -13.40
CA VAL A 116 1.37 -2.72 -14.56
C VAL A 116 1.19 -3.63 -15.79
N ALA A 117 1.12 -4.95 -15.59
CA ALA A 117 0.86 -5.90 -16.66
C ALA A 117 -0.58 -5.78 -17.19
N HIS A 118 -1.56 -5.59 -16.30
CA HIS A 118 -2.97 -5.41 -16.67
C HIS A 118 -3.19 -4.11 -17.45
N ILE A 119 -2.61 -3.00 -17.01
CA ILE A 119 -2.63 -1.73 -17.77
C ILE A 119 -2.03 -1.94 -19.16
N TYR A 120 -0.84 -2.55 -19.26
CA TYR A 120 -0.20 -2.81 -20.53
C TYR A 120 -1.11 -3.66 -21.45
N ASN A 121 -1.65 -4.76 -20.94
CA ASN A 121 -2.53 -5.66 -21.70
C ASN A 121 -3.81 -4.96 -22.17
N HIS A 122 -4.40 -4.07 -21.35
CA HIS A 122 -5.60 -3.34 -21.72
C HIS A 122 -5.42 -2.43 -22.94
N TYR A 123 -4.22 -1.86 -23.12
CA TYR A 123 -3.91 -0.95 -24.21
C TYR A 123 -3.22 -1.60 -25.41
N VAL A 124 -2.91 -2.91 -25.33
CA VAL A 124 -2.33 -3.70 -26.44
C VAL A 124 -3.38 -4.67 -26.95
N PHE A 125 -3.85 -4.48 -28.18
CA PHE A 125 -4.94 -5.25 -28.75
C PHE A 125 -4.52 -6.00 -30.00
N LYS A 126 -5.32 -6.99 -30.40
CA LYS A 126 -5.08 -7.83 -31.59
C LYS A 126 -4.97 -6.99 -32.86
N GLY A 127 -3.85 -7.13 -33.59
CA GLY A 127 -3.57 -6.40 -34.81
C GLY A 127 -2.81 -5.08 -34.63
N MET A 128 -2.56 -4.65 -33.40
CA MET A 128 -1.71 -3.51 -33.11
C MET A 128 -0.28 -3.77 -33.56
N ASN A 129 0.37 -2.77 -34.16
CA ASN A 129 1.79 -2.85 -34.46
C ASN A 129 2.60 -2.72 -33.15
N TRP A 130 3.57 -3.61 -32.92
CA TRP A 130 4.41 -3.58 -31.72
C TRP A 130 5.20 -2.28 -31.56
N LEU A 131 5.44 -1.52 -32.63
CA LEU A 131 6.06 -0.18 -32.57
C LEU A 131 5.14 0.88 -31.95
N GLU A 132 3.83 0.64 -31.96
CA GLU A 132 2.80 1.54 -31.41
C GLU A 132 2.38 1.15 -29.98
N ALA A 133 2.83 -0.02 -29.51
CA ALA A 133 2.51 -0.48 -28.16
C ALA A 133 3.01 0.54 -27.11
N PRO A 134 2.14 1.02 -26.19
CA PRO A 134 2.52 2.05 -25.23
C PRO A 134 3.45 1.48 -24.15
N GLN A 135 4.31 2.32 -23.56
CA GLN A 135 4.95 1.97 -22.30
C GLN A 135 3.95 2.11 -21.17
N ALA A 136 3.92 1.14 -20.26
CA ALA A 136 3.11 1.18 -19.05
C ALA A 136 3.97 1.57 -17.84
N PHE A 137 3.43 2.47 -17.02
CA PHE A 137 4.03 2.91 -15.77
C PHE A 137 3.05 2.69 -14.62
N GLN A 138 3.54 2.09 -13.55
CA GLN A 138 2.91 2.08 -12.24
C GLN A 138 3.75 2.96 -11.32
N ILE A 139 3.19 4.05 -10.83
CA ILE A 139 3.84 4.95 -9.87
C ILE A 139 3.14 4.80 -8.53
N SER A 140 3.88 4.48 -7.47
CA SER A 140 3.31 4.31 -6.14
C SER A 140 4.02 5.20 -5.12
N VAL A 141 3.24 6.08 -4.47
CA VAL A 141 3.67 6.88 -3.33
C VAL A 141 3.41 6.06 -2.07
N LEU A 142 4.47 5.57 -1.42
CA LEU A 142 4.42 4.62 -0.32
C LEU A 142 4.69 5.30 1.03
N ASN A 143 3.76 5.17 1.96
CA ASN A 143 3.96 5.60 3.35
C ASN A 143 4.56 4.47 4.22
N PHE A 144 5.35 3.60 3.60
CA PHE A 144 6.13 2.54 4.25
C PHE A 144 7.40 2.26 3.44
N ILE A 145 8.36 1.55 4.03
CA ILE A 145 9.56 1.06 3.34
C ILE A 145 9.19 -0.25 2.64
N PHE A 146 9.37 -0.28 1.32
CA PHE A 146 9.14 -1.49 0.52
C PHE A 146 10.37 -2.40 0.50
N ASP A 147 11.55 -1.82 0.35
CA ASP A 147 12.82 -2.55 0.31
C ASP A 147 13.83 -1.90 1.26
N GLU A 148 14.12 -2.61 2.36
CA GLU A 148 15.10 -2.16 3.38
C GLU A 148 16.55 -2.25 2.89
N ALA A 149 16.83 -3.06 1.84
CA ALA A 149 18.17 -3.19 1.29
C ALA A 149 18.55 -2.03 0.37
N GLU A 150 17.57 -1.31 -0.18
CA GLU A 150 17.78 -0.14 -1.03
C GLU A 150 17.78 1.14 -0.19
N ASN A 151 18.80 1.98 -0.38
CA ASN A 151 18.92 3.26 0.32
C ASN A 151 18.20 4.41 -0.39
N ASP A 152 18.00 4.28 -1.70
CA ASP A 152 17.34 5.31 -2.50
C ASP A 152 15.86 5.43 -2.12
N CYS A 153 15.39 6.65 -1.99
CA CYS A 153 13.99 6.93 -1.66
C CYS A 153 13.05 6.86 -2.88
N ILE A 154 13.61 6.89 -4.09
CA ILE A 154 12.89 6.74 -5.35
C ILE A 154 13.53 5.59 -6.11
N ASN A 155 12.79 4.52 -6.34
CA ASN A 155 13.29 3.29 -6.96
C ASN A 155 12.56 2.99 -8.27
N TYR A 156 13.33 2.63 -9.31
CA TYR A 156 12.83 2.35 -10.66
C TYR A 156 13.03 0.89 -11.01
N TYR A 157 11.95 0.13 -11.11
CA TYR A 157 11.95 -1.29 -11.44
C TYR A 157 11.51 -1.50 -12.90
N MET A 158 12.21 -2.40 -13.60
CA MET A 158 11.92 -2.75 -14.99
C MET A 158 12.53 -4.10 -15.35
N LEU A 159 12.05 -4.73 -16.42
CA LEU A 159 12.60 -6.00 -16.93
C LEU A 159 14.02 -5.82 -17.48
N ARG A 160 14.98 -6.52 -16.87
CA ARG A 160 16.40 -6.50 -17.23
C ARG A 160 16.99 -7.89 -17.22
N ASN A 161 18.06 -8.12 -17.99
CA ASN A 161 18.87 -9.33 -17.86
C ASN A 161 19.81 -9.23 -16.64
N GLN A 162 20.56 -10.31 -16.36
CA GLN A 162 21.52 -10.40 -15.24
C GLN A 162 22.64 -9.34 -15.27
N ASN A 163 22.86 -8.71 -16.41
CA ASN A 163 23.87 -7.63 -16.57
C ASN A 163 23.23 -6.23 -16.54
N GLY A 164 21.96 -6.11 -16.15
CA GLY A 164 21.23 -4.86 -16.04
C GLY A 164 20.72 -4.29 -17.37
N ARG A 165 20.88 -4.98 -18.51
CA ARG A 165 20.41 -4.52 -19.81
C ARG A 165 18.89 -4.72 -19.94
N ARG A 166 18.18 -3.64 -20.30
CA ARG A 166 16.72 -3.68 -20.55
C ARG A 166 16.38 -4.57 -21.76
N ILE A 167 15.23 -5.24 -21.74
CA ILE A 167 14.65 -5.91 -22.92
C ILE A 167 14.08 -4.83 -23.85
N ALA A 168 12.88 -4.30 -23.56
CA ALA A 168 12.24 -3.24 -24.34
C ALA A 168 11.87 -2.03 -23.48
N GLY A 169 11.74 -2.21 -22.14
CA GLY A 169 11.37 -1.13 -21.21
C GLY A 169 9.90 -0.76 -21.29
N MET A 170 9.03 -1.73 -21.63
CA MET A 170 7.59 -1.51 -21.76
C MET A 170 6.86 -1.49 -20.42
N LEU A 171 7.31 -2.27 -19.43
CA LEU A 171 6.76 -2.31 -18.08
C LEU A 171 7.73 -1.60 -17.12
N ASN A 172 7.22 -0.58 -16.44
CA ASN A 172 7.99 0.25 -15.54
C ASN A 172 7.22 0.44 -14.22
N VAL A 173 7.88 0.23 -13.09
CA VAL A 173 7.34 0.51 -11.76
C VAL A 173 8.24 1.53 -11.07
N ILE A 174 7.65 2.54 -10.45
CA ILE A 174 8.37 3.58 -9.72
C ILE A 174 7.79 3.63 -8.31
N PHE A 175 8.64 3.43 -7.31
CA PHE A 175 8.28 3.60 -5.91
C PHE A 175 8.91 4.86 -5.35
N MET A 176 8.09 5.69 -4.71
CA MET A 176 8.49 6.79 -3.85
C MET A 176 8.25 6.38 -2.40
N GLU A 177 9.30 6.04 -1.66
CA GLU A 177 9.24 5.57 -0.28
C GLU A 177 9.37 6.75 0.69
N LEU A 178 8.25 7.31 1.14
CA LEU A 178 8.19 8.50 1.98
C LEU A 178 8.98 8.40 3.30
N PRO A 179 9.03 7.25 4.02
CA PRO A 179 9.83 7.16 5.23
C PRO A 179 11.33 7.40 4.99
N LYS A 180 11.86 7.05 3.81
CA LYS A 180 13.25 7.35 3.45
C LYS A 180 13.43 8.85 3.15
N ILE A 181 12.40 9.52 2.61
CA ILE A 181 12.41 10.96 2.34
C ILE A 181 12.39 11.79 3.63
N ILE A 182 11.77 11.30 4.72
CA ILE A 182 11.76 12.00 6.01
C ILE A 182 13.17 12.32 6.48
N SER A 183 14.13 11.41 6.31
CA SER A 183 15.52 11.56 6.75
C SER A 183 16.33 12.57 5.91
N LEU A 184 15.85 12.96 4.74
CA LEU A 184 16.50 13.97 3.90
C LEU A 184 16.41 15.37 4.54
N PRO A 185 17.38 16.28 4.26
CA PRO A 185 17.33 17.64 4.78
C PRO A 185 16.05 18.38 4.40
N ASN A 186 15.60 19.29 5.26
CA ASN A 186 14.54 20.25 4.93
C ASN A 186 15.15 21.52 4.33
N ASP A 187 15.95 21.32 3.27
CA ASP A 187 16.58 22.37 2.47
C ASP A 187 16.34 22.01 0.99
N TYR A 188 15.51 22.80 0.32
CA TYR A 188 15.13 22.55 -1.08
C TYR A 188 16.33 22.47 -2.03
N SER A 189 17.41 23.21 -1.72
CA SER A 189 18.61 23.25 -2.57
C SER A 189 19.40 21.92 -2.61
N LEU A 190 19.14 21.05 -1.63
CA LEU A 190 19.73 19.71 -1.51
C LEU A 190 18.79 18.59 -1.98
N LEU A 191 17.60 18.93 -2.48
CA LEU A 191 16.58 17.97 -2.92
C LEU A 191 16.47 17.96 -4.43
N THR A 192 16.31 16.76 -4.99
CA THR A 192 15.89 16.60 -6.38
C THR A 192 14.39 16.94 -6.53
N PRO A 193 13.90 17.28 -7.74
CA PRO A 193 12.48 17.60 -7.94
C PRO A 193 11.52 16.53 -7.45
N ASN A 194 11.81 15.25 -7.68
CA ASN A 194 10.99 14.14 -7.17
C ASN A 194 11.04 14.00 -5.64
N GLN A 195 12.17 14.30 -4.97
CA GLN A 195 12.27 14.36 -3.51
C GLN A 195 11.48 15.54 -2.92
N MET A 196 11.44 16.67 -3.62
CA MET A 196 10.59 17.81 -3.24
C MET A 196 9.11 17.42 -3.22
N TRP A 197 8.63 16.65 -4.19
CA TRP A 197 7.28 16.10 -4.19
C TRP A 197 7.01 15.20 -2.97
N GLY A 198 7.94 14.33 -2.62
CA GLY A 198 7.81 13.52 -1.41
C GLY A 198 7.73 14.35 -0.12
N LYS A 199 8.53 15.43 -0.02
CA LYS A 199 8.45 16.39 1.10
C LYS A 199 7.11 17.15 1.09
N PHE A 200 6.60 17.52 -0.08
CA PHE A 200 5.26 18.12 -0.21
C PHE A 200 4.18 17.16 0.32
N PHE A 201 4.15 15.90 -0.11
CA PHE A 201 3.18 14.93 0.37
C PHE A 201 3.23 14.72 1.89
N LEU A 202 4.43 14.71 2.47
CA LEU A 202 4.63 14.55 3.91
C LEU A 202 4.17 15.77 4.73
N TYR A 203 4.33 16.98 4.19
CA TYR A 203 4.26 18.20 5.01
C TYR A 203 3.17 19.17 4.61
N ALA A 204 2.48 18.99 3.49
CA ALA A 204 1.51 19.97 2.99
C ALA A 204 0.35 20.25 3.97
N SER A 205 -0.08 19.26 4.75
CA SER A 205 -1.13 19.41 5.78
C SER A 205 -0.59 19.73 7.19
N ASN A 206 0.73 19.84 7.35
CA ASN A 206 1.35 20.13 8.66
C ASN A 206 1.56 21.64 8.81
N SER A 207 0.83 22.26 9.74
CA SER A 207 0.90 23.70 9.99
C SER A 207 2.30 24.20 10.42
N GLU A 208 3.09 23.34 11.10
CA GLU A 208 4.45 23.69 11.54
C GLU A 208 5.48 23.67 10.38
N LYS A 209 5.11 23.09 9.23
CA LYS A 209 5.98 22.93 8.06
C LYS A 209 5.57 23.82 6.88
N GLN A 210 4.57 24.68 7.03
CA GLN A 210 4.06 25.51 5.95
C GLN A 210 5.12 26.42 5.33
N ASP A 211 6.02 27.00 6.12
CA ASP A 211 7.12 27.83 5.58
C ASP A 211 8.02 27.02 4.65
N PHE A 212 8.34 25.79 5.00
CA PHE A 212 9.14 24.91 4.16
C PHE A 212 8.38 24.47 2.90
N VAL A 213 7.07 24.17 3.00
CA VAL A 213 6.23 23.85 1.84
C VAL A 213 6.14 25.04 0.88
N ASN A 214 6.03 26.26 1.42
CA ASN A 214 6.05 27.49 0.62
C ASN A 214 7.39 27.71 -0.11
N GLU A 215 8.51 27.36 0.54
CA GLU A 215 9.83 27.38 -0.14
C GLU A 215 9.90 26.34 -1.26
N LEU A 216 9.40 25.10 -1.06
CA LEU A 216 9.32 24.12 -2.13
C LEU A 216 8.49 24.64 -3.32
N ALA A 217 7.34 25.27 -3.04
CA ALA A 217 6.45 25.83 -4.05
C ALA A 217 7.10 26.96 -4.87
N LYS A 218 7.99 27.77 -4.27
CA LYS A 218 8.74 28.81 -4.99
C LYS A 218 9.75 28.22 -5.99
N HIS A 219 10.28 27.02 -5.73
CA HIS A 219 11.35 26.41 -6.49
C HIS A 219 10.92 25.23 -7.37
N ASN A 220 9.66 24.76 -7.22
CA ASN A 220 9.03 23.76 -8.08
C ASN A 220 7.63 24.21 -8.49
N ARG A 221 7.47 24.51 -9.79
CA ARG A 221 6.19 25.01 -10.34
C ARG A 221 5.04 24.03 -10.14
N GLY A 222 5.28 22.73 -10.24
CA GLY A 222 4.26 21.72 -10.04
C GLY A 222 3.75 21.72 -8.59
N ILE A 223 4.66 21.84 -7.62
CA ILE A 223 4.30 21.95 -6.19
C ILE A 223 3.55 23.26 -5.94
N GLN A 224 3.92 24.36 -6.59
CA GLN A 224 3.18 25.62 -6.48
C GLN A 224 1.72 25.44 -6.92
N MET A 225 1.49 24.76 -8.05
CA MET A 225 0.13 24.46 -8.53
C MET A 225 -0.59 23.52 -7.56
N ALA A 226 0.07 22.48 -7.07
CA ALA A 226 -0.48 21.52 -6.11
C ALA A 226 -0.89 22.21 -4.79
N VAL A 227 -0.10 23.14 -4.28
CA VAL A 227 -0.47 23.98 -3.11
C VAL A 227 -1.70 24.80 -3.39
N THR A 228 -1.82 25.39 -4.58
CA THR A 228 -3.01 26.17 -4.97
C THR A 228 -4.26 25.28 -4.99
N VAL A 229 -4.18 24.12 -5.63
CA VAL A 229 -5.29 23.15 -5.66
C VAL A 229 -5.64 22.70 -4.24
N LEU A 230 -4.66 22.31 -3.43
CA LEU A 230 -4.88 21.83 -2.06
C LEU A 230 -5.61 22.89 -1.22
N ASN A 231 -5.20 24.15 -1.32
CA ASN A 231 -5.89 25.26 -0.66
C ASN A 231 -7.36 25.36 -1.10
N ASN A 232 -7.63 25.27 -2.40
CA ASN A 232 -8.98 25.38 -2.95
C ASN A 232 -9.88 24.21 -2.52
N ILE A 233 -9.42 22.96 -2.68
CA ILE A 233 -10.20 21.78 -2.31
C ILE A 233 -10.41 21.65 -0.81
N SER A 234 -9.52 22.24 0.00
CA SER A 234 -9.65 22.29 1.47
C SER A 234 -10.73 23.28 1.94
N GLN A 235 -11.27 24.13 1.07
CA GLN A 235 -12.43 24.98 1.43
C GLN A 235 -13.76 24.20 1.37
N ASP A 236 -13.78 23.01 0.74
CA ASP A 236 -15.01 22.23 0.56
C ASP A 236 -15.18 21.20 1.70
N GLU A 237 -16.25 21.38 2.47
CA GLU A 237 -16.62 20.45 3.58
C GLU A 237 -16.88 19.01 3.09
N ILE A 238 -17.27 18.82 1.83
CA ILE A 238 -17.47 17.48 1.27
C ILE A 238 -16.14 16.73 1.19
N ASN A 239 -15.06 17.43 0.85
CA ASN A 239 -13.72 16.82 0.82
C ASN A 239 -13.23 16.44 2.21
N TRP A 240 -13.50 17.26 3.23
CA TRP A 240 -13.22 16.93 4.63
C TRP A 240 -14.03 15.73 5.12
N TYR A 241 -15.30 15.63 4.74
CA TYR A 241 -16.11 14.45 5.02
C TYR A 241 -15.52 13.18 4.38
N ARG A 242 -15.11 13.24 3.12
CA ARG A 242 -14.48 12.12 2.40
C ARG A 242 -13.18 11.68 3.06
N GLU A 243 -12.32 12.63 3.42
CA GLU A 243 -11.06 12.35 4.11
C GLU A 243 -11.30 11.75 5.51
N THR A 244 -12.24 12.29 6.28
CA THR A 244 -12.61 11.75 7.59
C THR A 244 -13.09 10.29 7.47
N ARG A 245 -13.94 9.99 6.50
CA ARG A 245 -14.42 8.64 6.21
C ARG A 245 -13.29 7.70 5.82
N TYR A 246 -12.34 8.17 5.04
CA TYR A 246 -11.13 7.42 4.68
C TYR A 246 -10.33 7.05 5.92
N TRP A 247 -10.00 8.01 6.79
CA TRP A 247 -9.22 7.75 8.00
C TRP A 247 -9.94 6.84 9.00
N MET A 248 -11.26 6.94 9.11
CA MET A 248 -12.07 5.98 9.87
C MET A 248 -11.90 4.56 9.32
N SER A 249 -12.04 4.37 8.01
CA SER A 249 -11.86 3.06 7.36
C SER A 249 -10.44 2.49 7.56
N VAL A 250 -9.41 3.34 7.49
CA VAL A 250 -8.02 2.96 7.77
C VAL A 250 -7.85 2.50 9.23
N SER A 251 -8.44 3.23 10.19
CA SER A 251 -8.41 2.88 11.61
C SER A 251 -9.12 1.55 11.90
N ASP A 252 -10.30 1.34 11.30
CA ASP A 252 -11.06 0.11 11.42
C ASP A 252 -10.27 -1.10 10.89
N LYS A 253 -9.67 -0.97 9.70
CA LYS A 253 -8.81 -2.01 9.12
C LYS A 253 -7.62 -2.34 10.03
N LYS A 254 -6.93 -1.32 10.57
CA LYS A 254 -5.82 -1.52 11.51
C LYS A 254 -6.26 -2.28 12.77
N SER A 255 -7.42 -1.93 13.34
CA SER A 255 -7.99 -2.60 14.51
C SER A 255 -8.37 -4.05 14.21
N MET A 256 -8.90 -4.33 13.00
CA MET A 256 -9.23 -5.69 12.58
C MET A 256 -7.97 -6.57 12.44
N ILE A 257 -6.89 -6.04 11.85
CA ILE A 257 -5.61 -6.74 11.70
C ILE A 257 -5.03 -7.07 13.09
N SER A 258 -4.90 -6.07 13.97
CA SER A 258 -4.38 -6.27 15.33
C SER A 258 -5.19 -7.33 16.09
N SER A 259 -6.53 -7.27 15.99
CA SER A 259 -7.40 -8.27 16.63
C SER A 259 -7.24 -9.69 16.04
N ALA A 260 -6.91 -9.80 14.75
CA ALA A 260 -6.65 -11.08 14.12
C ALA A 260 -5.29 -11.66 14.54
N GLU A 261 -4.27 -10.82 14.65
CA GLU A 261 -2.94 -11.18 15.16
C GLU A 261 -3.02 -11.68 16.60
N ASP A 262 -3.71 -10.95 17.50
CA ASP A 262 -3.89 -11.34 18.90
C ASP A 262 -4.59 -12.71 19.02
N ARG A 263 -5.64 -12.92 18.21
CA ARG A 263 -6.32 -14.24 18.18
C ARG A 263 -5.41 -15.34 17.64
N GLY A 264 -4.59 -15.04 16.64
CA GLY A 264 -3.61 -15.98 16.06
C GLY A 264 -2.55 -16.39 17.09
N ILE A 265 -1.98 -15.43 17.79
CA ILE A 265 -0.97 -15.65 18.84
C ILE A 265 -1.56 -16.49 19.98
N LYS A 266 -2.77 -16.13 20.47
CA LYS A 266 -3.44 -16.88 21.53
C LYS A 266 -3.70 -18.33 21.13
N LYS A 267 -4.22 -18.56 19.94
CA LYS A 267 -4.50 -19.91 19.42
C LYS A 267 -3.20 -20.73 19.24
N GLY A 268 -2.16 -20.08 18.70
CA GLY A 268 -0.84 -20.73 18.54
C GLY A 268 -0.23 -21.13 19.89
N LEU A 269 -0.35 -20.25 20.91
CA LEU A 269 0.15 -20.55 22.25
C LEU A 269 -0.61 -21.72 22.90
N GLU A 270 -1.96 -21.73 22.80
CA GLU A 270 -2.80 -22.82 23.32
C GLU A 270 -2.45 -24.16 22.65
N GLN A 271 -2.29 -24.17 21.31
CA GLN A 271 -1.92 -25.38 20.57
C GLN A 271 -0.49 -25.85 20.91
N GLY A 272 0.47 -24.92 21.01
CA GLY A 272 1.83 -25.25 21.39
C GLY A 272 1.94 -25.81 22.80
N LEU A 273 1.20 -25.26 23.76
CA LEU A 273 1.14 -25.76 25.14
C LEU A 273 0.55 -27.17 25.20
N GLN A 274 -0.56 -27.42 24.49
CA GLN A 274 -1.18 -28.73 24.43
C GLN A 274 -0.24 -29.77 23.81
N GLN A 275 0.38 -29.47 22.67
CA GLN A 275 1.32 -30.37 22.00
C GLN A 275 2.55 -30.65 22.89
N GLY A 276 3.08 -29.61 23.54
CA GLY A 276 4.22 -29.74 24.45
C GLY A 276 3.88 -30.64 25.66
N LEU A 277 2.68 -30.51 26.22
CA LEU A 277 2.20 -31.34 27.33
C LEU A 277 2.06 -32.81 26.90
N GLU A 278 1.43 -33.06 25.74
CA GLU A 278 1.24 -34.41 25.21
C GLU A 278 2.60 -35.10 24.93
N GLN A 279 3.52 -34.36 24.30
CA GLN A 279 4.90 -34.86 24.04
C GLN A 279 5.66 -35.13 25.35
N GLY A 280 5.55 -34.22 26.32
CA GLY A 280 6.19 -34.39 27.64
C GLY A 280 5.65 -35.60 28.39
N ILE A 281 4.34 -35.83 28.36
CA ILE A 281 3.73 -37.04 28.97
C ILE A 281 4.23 -38.32 28.28
N GLN A 282 4.22 -38.35 26.94
CA GLN A 282 4.71 -39.50 26.18
C GLN A 282 6.16 -39.80 26.50
N GLN A 283 7.00 -38.76 26.54
CA GLN A 283 8.43 -38.93 26.83
C GLN A 283 8.66 -39.43 28.25
N ALA A 284 7.93 -38.93 29.24
CA ALA A 284 7.98 -39.39 30.63
C ALA A 284 7.54 -40.84 30.75
N VAL A 285 6.48 -41.26 30.03
CA VAL A 285 6.00 -42.66 30.01
C VAL A 285 7.07 -43.59 29.42
N ILE A 286 7.71 -43.19 28.31
CA ILE A 286 8.80 -43.95 27.67
C ILE A 286 10.01 -44.07 28.60
N GLU A 287 10.39 -43.00 29.29
CA GLU A 287 11.51 -42.98 30.20
C GLU A 287 11.24 -43.87 31.42
N ASN A 288 10.06 -43.83 32.00
CA ASN A 288 9.60 -44.72 33.06
C ASN A 288 9.61 -46.21 32.61
N ALA A 289 9.18 -46.49 31.38
CA ALA A 289 9.25 -47.83 30.80
C ALA A 289 10.67 -48.36 30.72
N LYS A 290 11.63 -47.52 30.30
CA LYS A 290 13.09 -47.89 30.28
C LYS A 290 13.64 -48.19 31.68
N ILE A 291 13.27 -47.38 32.66
CA ILE A 291 13.66 -47.58 34.06
C ILE A 291 13.11 -48.90 34.58
N LEU A 292 11.83 -49.23 34.35
CA LEU A 292 11.23 -50.49 34.76
C LEU A 292 11.84 -51.71 34.09
N LEU A 293 12.23 -51.56 32.81
CA LEU A 293 12.91 -52.62 32.06
C LEU A 293 14.30 -52.87 32.64
N ALA A 294 15.05 -51.81 32.97
CA ALA A 294 16.39 -51.89 33.57
C ALA A 294 16.38 -52.48 34.98
N ASP A 295 15.30 -52.31 35.78
CA ASP A 295 15.15 -52.92 37.12
C ASP A 295 14.97 -54.43 37.05
N GLY A 296 14.66 -55.00 35.88
CA GLY A 296 14.60 -56.43 35.63
C GLY A 296 13.45 -57.21 36.32
N LYS A 297 12.51 -56.51 37.01
CA LYS A 297 11.39 -57.15 37.67
C LYS A 297 10.22 -57.44 36.73
N TYR A 298 10.16 -56.76 35.60
CA TYR A 298 9.06 -56.86 34.61
C TYR A 298 9.68 -57.15 33.22
N THR A 299 8.98 -57.95 32.46
CA THR A 299 9.31 -58.16 31.04
C THR A 299 8.83 -57.00 30.18
N ALA A 300 9.44 -56.79 29.00
CA ALA A 300 9.01 -55.75 28.06
C ALA A 300 7.52 -55.88 27.69
N SER A 301 6.98 -57.11 27.59
CA SER A 301 5.57 -57.36 27.30
C SER A 301 4.64 -56.93 28.45
N GLU A 302 5.06 -57.11 29.71
CA GLU A 302 4.29 -56.65 30.87
C GLU A 302 4.28 -55.12 31.00
N ILE A 303 5.46 -54.49 30.78
CA ILE A 303 5.59 -53.01 30.77
C ILE A 303 4.73 -52.37 29.65
N SER A 304 4.75 -52.92 28.44
CA SER A 304 3.94 -52.46 27.32
C SER A 304 2.44 -52.51 27.65
N LYS A 305 1.99 -53.61 28.28
CA LYS A 305 0.56 -53.73 28.72
C LYS A 305 0.22 -52.78 29.88
N LEU A 306 1.15 -52.58 30.82
CA LEU A 306 0.92 -51.70 31.98
C LEU A 306 0.85 -50.23 31.61
N LEU A 307 1.74 -49.79 30.73
CA LEU A 307 1.86 -48.38 30.33
C LEU A 307 1.12 -48.03 29.02
N HIS A 308 0.51 -49.02 28.37
CA HIS A 308 -0.22 -48.88 27.09
C HIS A 308 0.67 -48.25 25.96
N ILE A 309 1.97 -48.65 25.88
CA ILE A 309 2.88 -48.17 24.85
C ILE A 309 3.50 -49.33 24.08
N PRO A 310 3.85 -49.17 22.79
CA PRO A 310 4.52 -50.21 22.00
C PRO A 310 5.90 -50.56 22.58
N ILE A 311 6.30 -51.83 22.51
CA ILE A 311 7.60 -52.29 23.01
C ILE A 311 8.75 -51.57 22.29
N GLU A 312 8.57 -51.30 20.99
CA GLU A 312 9.55 -50.64 20.12
C GLU A 312 9.88 -49.21 20.58
N SER A 313 8.99 -48.57 21.34
CA SER A 313 9.18 -47.20 21.83
C SER A 313 10.18 -47.08 22.96
N PHE A 314 10.49 -48.17 23.70
CA PHE A 314 11.37 -48.13 24.86
C PHE A 314 12.40 -49.25 24.90
N SER A 315 12.29 -50.33 24.09
CA SER A 315 13.34 -51.33 23.89
C SER A 315 14.23 -50.93 22.71
N VAL A 316 15.53 -50.88 22.93
CA VAL A 316 16.50 -50.75 21.84
C VAL A 316 16.55 -52.09 21.12
N SER A 317 16.24 -52.11 19.81
CA SER A 317 16.54 -53.28 18.97
C SER A 317 18.05 -53.48 18.98
N GLU A 318 18.52 -54.65 19.47
CA GLU A 318 19.92 -55.10 19.30
C GLU A 318 20.30 -55.18 17.83
#